data_062e71681de24d7321be8c3f3174e0ac
#
_entry.id   062e71681de24d7321be8c3f3174e0ac
#
_cell.length_a   1.000
_cell.length_b   1.000
_cell.length_c   1.000
_cell.angle_alpha   90.00
_cell.angle_beta   90.00
_cell.angle_gamma   90.00
#
_symmetry.space_group_name_H-M   'P 1'
#
loop_
_entity.id
_entity.type
_entity.pdbx_description
1 polymer ?
#
loop_
_entity_poly.entity_id
_entity_poly.type
_entity_poly.pdbx_seq_one_letter_code
_entity_poly.pdbx_strand_id
1 'polypeptide(L)'
;VLGISPEAAKKWQHAAEMEFRLWAGKKQNCDALGLNNFESLQQLALKSWLLSGDVFALVKRYPATPLNPYTLRLHIVEADRACTPSEYGGGVTIGGFVEGKIPEGKPGAGHKVYDGVEVDGNGRVVAYHISNTYPHQITSEPQKWQRVEAYGAKTGLPNILHIMDSERPDQYRGVPYLAQVIEPLLQLRRYTESELMAALVQSFFTAWIETETDPSGTPFNEVGTGDIAGVPTASPDGAGASNISDDPNEYEMGPGTVTHLAPGEKVNFGSPNIPTAGFETFVKTICRLVGSALELPYDVLIKEFNSSYSASRGALLEAWEAFKMRRSWFVNDFCQPIYELFMAEAVALGRINAPGFHTDPLLREAWCGARWIGPVQGSLDPKKEAEAALMLTNRAIKTNDQVTREMSGGDWEENVDQLARENELLAAIG
;
A
#
# COMPACT_ATOMS: atom_id res chain seq x y z
N VAL A 1 -13.20 -2.64 -38.03
CA VAL A 1 -13.17 -1.17 -37.99
C VAL A 1 -12.00 -0.65 -38.84
N LEU A 2 -10.76 -1.12 -38.62
CA LEU A 2 -9.56 -0.63 -39.31
C LEU A 2 -9.37 -1.13 -40.74
N GLY A 3 -10.03 -2.21 -41.17
CA GLY A 3 -9.95 -2.75 -42.52
C GLY A 3 -8.56 -3.26 -42.94
N ILE A 4 -7.69 -3.59 -41.97
CA ILE A 4 -6.33 -4.08 -42.20
C ILE A 4 -6.30 -5.62 -42.14
N SER A 5 -5.37 -6.24 -42.89
CA SER A 5 -5.18 -7.69 -42.83
C SER A 5 -4.60 -8.12 -41.47
N PRO A 6 -4.83 -9.37 -41.01
CA PRO A 6 -4.25 -9.87 -39.74
C PRO A 6 -2.72 -9.75 -39.69
N GLU A 7 -2.03 -10.01 -40.78
CA GLU A 7 -0.57 -9.86 -40.86
C GLU A 7 -0.13 -8.39 -40.70
N ALA A 8 -0.84 -7.46 -41.33
CA ALA A 8 -0.56 -6.04 -41.18
C ALA A 8 -0.84 -5.56 -39.74
N ALA A 9 -1.91 -6.08 -39.12
CA ALA A 9 -2.23 -5.81 -37.72
C ALA A 9 -1.10 -6.31 -36.80
N LYS A 10 -0.61 -7.54 -36.97
CA LYS A 10 0.51 -8.08 -36.17
C LYS A 10 1.79 -7.25 -36.29
N LYS A 11 2.17 -6.87 -37.50
CA LYS A 11 3.34 -6.00 -37.74
C LYS A 11 3.17 -4.63 -37.08
N TRP A 12 1.96 -4.07 -37.16
CA TRP A 12 1.66 -2.79 -36.55
C TRP A 12 1.70 -2.87 -35.02
N GLN A 13 1.11 -3.91 -34.43
CA GLN A 13 1.11 -4.16 -32.98
C GLN A 13 2.56 -4.25 -32.45
N HIS A 14 3.39 -5.07 -33.11
CA HIS A 14 4.79 -5.20 -32.74
C HIS A 14 5.55 -3.86 -32.81
N ALA A 15 5.31 -3.06 -33.84
CA ALA A 15 5.91 -1.73 -33.98
C ALA A 15 5.44 -0.78 -32.86
N ALA A 16 4.14 -0.79 -32.54
CA ALA A 16 3.57 0.02 -31.46
C ALA A 16 4.13 -0.38 -30.08
N GLU A 17 4.28 -1.67 -29.82
CA GLU A 17 4.88 -2.18 -28.59
C GLU A 17 6.34 -1.81 -28.43
N MET A 18 7.13 -1.91 -29.50
CA MET A 18 8.54 -1.51 -29.49
C MET A 18 8.70 -0.03 -29.20
N GLU A 19 7.87 0.82 -29.78
CA GLU A 19 7.87 2.26 -29.52
C GLU A 19 7.42 2.57 -28.08
N PHE A 20 6.40 1.87 -27.59
CA PHE A 20 5.96 2.03 -26.20
C PHE A 20 7.05 1.57 -25.22
N ARG A 21 7.71 0.45 -25.46
CA ARG A 21 8.83 -0.04 -24.63
C ARG A 21 10.01 0.94 -24.63
N LEU A 22 10.29 1.63 -25.74
CA LEU A 22 11.32 2.67 -25.79
C LEU A 22 11.02 3.81 -24.81
N TRP A 23 9.76 4.21 -24.72
CA TRP A 23 9.31 5.26 -23.80
C TRP A 23 9.18 4.72 -22.36
N ALA A 24 8.49 3.62 -22.16
CA ALA A 24 8.10 3.07 -20.84
C ALA A 24 9.29 2.46 -20.07
N GLY A 25 10.23 1.83 -20.77
CA GLY A 25 11.29 1.04 -20.15
C GLY A 25 12.40 1.85 -19.49
N LYS A 26 12.56 3.14 -19.84
CA LYS A 26 13.65 3.98 -19.33
C LYS A 26 13.11 5.07 -18.41
N LYS A 27 13.69 5.19 -17.22
CA LYS A 27 13.34 6.18 -16.21
C LYS A 27 13.30 7.62 -16.75
N GLN A 28 14.30 7.99 -17.56
CA GLN A 28 14.41 9.33 -18.12
C GLN A 28 13.37 9.62 -19.22
N ASN A 29 12.75 8.57 -19.78
CA ASN A 29 11.84 8.71 -20.91
C ASN A 29 10.38 8.88 -20.47
N CYS A 30 9.97 8.30 -19.35
CA CYS A 30 8.58 8.33 -18.90
C CYS A 30 8.36 9.13 -17.62
N ASP A 31 9.36 9.20 -16.72
CA ASP A 31 9.23 9.90 -15.44
C ASP A 31 9.78 11.34 -15.53
N ALA A 32 9.02 12.31 -15.05
CA ALA A 32 9.45 13.69 -14.97
C ALA A 32 10.59 13.93 -13.99
N LEU A 33 10.72 13.08 -12.97
CA LEU A 33 11.80 13.10 -11.98
C LEU A 33 13.00 12.23 -12.41
N GLY A 34 12.82 11.35 -13.40
CA GLY A 34 13.86 10.44 -13.90
C GLY A 34 14.24 9.32 -12.92
N LEU A 35 13.39 9.03 -11.94
CA LEU A 35 13.64 8.06 -10.87
C LEU A 35 13.09 6.66 -11.19
N ASN A 36 11.93 6.61 -11.88
CA ASN A 36 11.14 5.41 -12.07
C ASN A 36 10.90 5.13 -13.56
N ASN A 37 10.89 3.86 -13.95
CA ASN A 37 10.33 3.43 -15.22
C ASN A 37 8.79 3.32 -15.11
N PHE A 38 8.10 3.05 -16.20
CA PHE A 38 6.64 3.01 -16.21
C PHE A 38 6.07 1.93 -15.27
N GLU A 39 6.72 0.78 -15.15
CA GLU A 39 6.30 -0.28 -14.22
C GLU A 39 6.40 0.18 -12.76
N SER A 40 7.52 0.85 -12.41
CA SER A 40 7.69 1.42 -11.07
C SER A 40 6.71 2.56 -10.79
N LEU A 41 6.35 3.36 -11.81
CA LEU A 41 5.32 4.41 -11.67
C LEU A 41 3.93 3.80 -11.41
N GLN A 42 3.60 2.68 -12.06
CA GLN A 42 2.35 1.94 -11.76
C GLN A 42 2.32 1.46 -10.31
N GLN A 43 3.41 0.85 -9.83
CA GLN A 43 3.52 0.41 -8.43
C GLN A 43 3.40 1.58 -7.45
N LEU A 44 4.04 2.71 -7.76
CA LEU A 44 4.00 3.91 -6.94
C LEU A 44 2.57 4.47 -6.87
N ALA A 45 1.91 4.60 -8.02
CA ALA A 45 0.53 5.09 -8.09
C ALA A 45 -0.44 4.17 -7.32
N LEU A 46 -0.33 2.86 -7.48
CA LEU A 46 -1.16 1.90 -6.77
C LEU A 46 -0.92 1.97 -5.25
N LYS A 47 0.34 2.06 -4.81
CA LYS A 47 0.67 2.21 -3.37
C LYS A 47 0.11 3.51 -2.79
N SER A 48 0.23 4.63 -3.51
CA SER A 48 -0.32 5.91 -3.07
C SER A 48 -1.84 5.85 -2.94
N TRP A 49 -2.53 5.24 -3.90
CA TRP A 49 -3.97 5.02 -3.80
C TRP A 49 -4.36 4.19 -2.58
N LEU A 50 -3.67 3.07 -2.32
CA LEU A 50 -3.94 2.22 -1.15
C LEU A 50 -3.79 2.96 0.18
N LEU A 51 -2.77 3.84 0.27
CA LEU A 51 -2.42 4.55 1.50
C LEU A 51 -3.24 5.83 1.70
N SER A 52 -3.46 6.59 0.61
CA SER A 52 -4.03 7.94 0.67
C SER A 52 -5.44 8.03 0.07
N GLY A 53 -5.92 6.98 -0.61
CA GLY A 53 -7.23 6.93 -1.24
C GLY A 53 -7.28 7.48 -2.65
N ASP A 54 -6.39 8.39 -2.97
CA ASP A 54 -6.22 8.91 -4.33
C ASP A 54 -4.75 9.23 -4.64
N VAL A 55 -4.46 9.40 -5.93
CA VAL A 55 -3.15 9.81 -6.43
C VAL A 55 -3.33 10.59 -7.74
N PHE A 56 -2.45 11.54 -7.96
CA PHE A 56 -2.49 12.39 -9.14
C PHE A 56 -1.27 12.13 -10.03
N ALA A 57 -1.51 11.95 -11.34
CA ALA A 57 -0.46 11.83 -12.33
C ALA A 57 -0.51 13.05 -13.26
N LEU A 58 0.41 14.00 -13.09
CA LEU A 58 0.53 15.15 -13.95
C LEU A 58 1.24 14.80 -15.25
N VAL A 59 0.67 15.22 -16.36
CA VAL A 59 1.28 15.13 -17.68
C VAL A 59 2.22 16.31 -17.88
N LYS A 60 3.51 16.03 -17.90
CA LYS A 60 4.55 17.03 -18.19
C LYS A 60 5.09 16.84 -19.61
N ARG A 61 5.61 17.92 -20.20
CA ARG A 61 6.24 17.88 -21.52
C ARG A 61 7.66 18.42 -21.42
N TYR A 62 8.64 17.56 -21.75
CA TYR A 62 10.06 17.91 -21.76
C TYR A 62 10.60 17.89 -23.19
N PRO A 63 11.63 18.65 -23.49
CA PRO A 63 12.23 18.64 -24.83
C PRO A 63 12.66 17.24 -25.25
N ALA A 64 12.38 16.90 -26.50
CA ALA A 64 12.86 15.64 -27.10
C ALA A 64 14.38 15.64 -27.20
N THR A 65 14.98 14.46 -27.14
CA THR A 65 16.42 14.23 -27.34
C THR A 65 16.63 13.18 -28.42
N PRO A 66 17.83 13.06 -29.01
CA PRO A 66 18.10 12.02 -30.01
C PRO A 66 17.82 10.58 -29.50
N LEU A 67 17.98 10.35 -28.21
CA LEU A 67 17.73 9.04 -27.58
C LEU A 67 16.30 8.85 -27.10
N ASN A 68 15.54 9.94 -26.98
CA ASN A 68 14.14 9.93 -26.59
C ASN A 68 13.36 10.97 -27.40
N PRO A 69 12.68 10.55 -28.45
CA PRO A 69 11.92 11.45 -29.31
C PRO A 69 10.63 11.95 -28.68
N TYR A 70 10.17 11.32 -27.58
CA TYR A 70 8.94 11.67 -26.90
C TYR A 70 9.14 12.79 -25.89
N THR A 71 8.18 13.72 -25.83
CA THR A 71 8.16 14.81 -24.86
C THR A 71 7.37 14.44 -23.59
N LEU A 72 6.46 13.46 -23.69
CA LEU A 72 5.60 12.98 -22.62
C LEU A 72 6.40 12.50 -21.42
N ARG A 73 6.08 13.04 -20.25
CA ARG A 73 6.59 12.60 -18.94
C ARG A 73 5.44 12.59 -17.94
N LEU A 74 5.53 11.70 -16.98
CA LEU A 74 4.58 11.58 -15.88
C LEU A 74 5.22 12.06 -14.59
N HIS A 75 4.48 12.81 -13.80
CA HIS A 75 4.87 13.19 -12.46
C HIS A 75 3.78 12.75 -11.49
N ILE A 76 4.08 11.70 -10.72
CA ILE A 76 3.18 11.21 -9.69
C ILE A 76 3.25 12.16 -8.49
N VAL A 77 2.10 12.58 -8.01
CA VAL A 77 1.93 13.50 -6.89
C VAL A 77 0.99 12.86 -5.87
N GLU A 78 1.40 12.89 -4.61
CA GLU A 78 0.59 12.38 -3.51
C GLU A 78 -0.66 13.23 -3.27
N ALA A 79 -1.67 12.59 -2.69
CA ALA A 79 -2.97 13.17 -2.36
C ALA A 79 -2.88 14.48 -1.57
N ASP A 80 -1.99 14.54 -0.58
CA ASP A 80 -1.84 15.70 0.32
C ASP A 80 -1.41 16.98 -0.39
N ARG A 81 -0.72 16.85 -1.52
CA ARG A 81 -0.29 18.00 -2.34
C ARG A 81 -1.40 18.57 -3.21
N ALA A 82 -2.49 17.82 -3.42
CA ALA A 82 -3.72 18.35 -3.97
C ALA A 82 -4.55 18.93 -2.83
N CYS A 83 -4.46 20.24 -2.62
CA CYS A 83 -5.10 20.90 -1.50
C CYS A 83 -5.63 22.29 -1.91
N THR A 84 -6.68 22.75 -1.22
CA THR A 84 -7.29 24.04 -1.49
C THR A 84 -6.33 25.18 -1.14
N PRO A 85 -6.08 26.12 -2.06
CA PRO A 85 -5.26 27.30 -1.77
C PRO A 85 -5.83 28.08 -0.59
N SER A 86 -4.96 28.49 0.34
CA SER A 86 -5.36 29.22 1.56
C SER A 86 -6.07 30.55 1.24
N GLU A 87 -5.77 31.15 0.12
CA GLU A 87 -6.37 32.40 -0.35
C GLU A 87 -7.83 32.27 -0.85
N TYR A 88 -8.32 31.03 -1.08
CA TYR A 88 -9.70 30.80 -1.51
C TYR A 88 -10.71 30.79 -0.35
N GLY A 89 -10.24 30.95 0.87
CA GLY A 89 -11.05 30.78 2.06
C GLY A 89 -11.50 29.33 2.16
N GLY A 90 -11.85 28.88 3.29
CA GLY A 90 -12.37 27.53 3.44
C GLY A 90 -12.46 27.19 4.91
N GLY A 91 -13.65 26.79 5.33
CA GLY A 91 -13.85 26.09 6.59
C GLY A 91 -13.78 24.59 6.34
N VAL A 92 -13.39 23.84 7.36
CA VAL A 92 -13.54 22.39 7.34
C VAL A 92 -15.04 22.08 7.32
N THR A 93 -15.51 21.42 6.27
CA THR A 93 -16.91 21.00 6.18
C THR A 93 -17.18 19.79 7.09
N ILE A 94 -18.44 19.50 7.33
CA ILE A 94 -18.87 18.25 8.01
C ILE A 94 -18.37 17.08 7.15
N GLY A 95 -17.39 16.33 7.65
CA GLY A 95 -16.72 15.24 6.90
C GLY A 95 -15.24 15.48 6.66
N GLY A 96 -14.67 16.61 7.11
CA GLY A 96 -13.21 16.85 7.08
C GLY A 96 -12.67 17.46 5.80
N PHE A 97 -13.50 17.73 4.79
CA PHE A 97 -13.07 18.35 3.54
C PHE A 97 -12.96 19.87 3.65
N VAL A 98 -11.94 20.43 3.04
CA VAL A 98 -11.76 21.88 2.94
C VAL A 98 -12.44 22.41 1.68
N GLU A 99 -13.63 23.02 1.83
CA GLU A 99 -14.34 23.68 0.75
C GLU A 99 -13.85 25.16 0.63
N GLY A 100 -13.38 25.54 -0.54
CA GLY A 100 -13.03 26.91 -0.88
C GLY A 100 -13.82 27.41 -2.07
N LYS A 101 -13.85 28.73 -2.28
CA LYS A 101 -14.43 29.36 -3.46
C LYS A 101 -13.40 30.25 -4.13
N ILE A 102 -13.27 30.12 -5.44
CA ILE A 102 -12.32 30.92 -6.21
C ILE A 102 -12.80 32.38 -6.23
N PRO A 103 -11.97 33.33 -5.78
CA PRO A 103 -12.33 34.75 -5.76
C PRO A 103 -12.45 35.33 -7.17
N GLU A 104 -13.16 36.46 -7.26
CA GLU A 104 -13.29 37.24 -8.51
C GLU A 104 -11.91 37.67 -9.04
N GLY A 105 -11.77 37.65 -10.34
CA GLY A 105 -10.51 38.07 -11.03
C GLY A 105 -9.50 36.94 -11.22
N LYS A 106 -9.75 35.73 -10.70
CA LYS A 106 -8.92 34.54 -10.95
C LYS A 106 -9.59 33.59 -11.96
N PRO A 107 -8.79 32.79 -12.69
CA PRO A 107 -9.34 31.74 -13.56
C PRO A 107 -10.24 30.79 -12.77
N GLY A 108 -11.46 30.56 -13.25
CA GLY A 108 -12.44 29.74 -12.54
C GLY A 108 -13.24 30.51 -11.45
N ALA A 109 -13.25 31.85 -11.48
CA ALA A 109 -13.98 32.66 -10.49
C ALA A 109 -15.41 32.14 -10.26
N GLY A 110 -15.77 31.99 -8.99
CA GLY A 110 -17.06 31.46 -8.57
C GLY A 110 -17.16 29.93 -8.48
N HIS A 111 -16.19 29.17 -9.02
CA HIS A 111 -16.12 27.73 -8.85
C HIS A 111 -15.81 27.36 -7.39
N LYS A 112 -16.28 26.20 -6.99
CA LYS A 112 -15.93 25.58 -5.69
C LYS A 112 -14.69 24.73 -5.81
N VAL A 113 -13.93 24.66 -4.74
CA VAL A 113 -12.73 23.79 -4.66
C VAL A 113 -12.86 22.90 -3.43
N TYR A 114 -12.83 21.60 -3.63
CA TYR A 114 -12.89 20.59 -2.57
C TYR A 114 -11.53 19.89 -2.47
N ASP A 115 -10.76 20.19 -1.41
CA ASP A 115 -9.41 19.66 -1.20
C ASP A 115 -8.53 19.66 -2.47
N GLY A 116 -8.51 20.81 -3.14
CA GLY A 116 -7.73 21.00 -4.36
C GLY A 116 -8.43 20.58 -5.65
N VAL A 117 -9.60 19.98 -5.62
CA VAL A 117 -10.39 19.65 -6.81
C VAL A 117 -11.38 20.77 -7.11
N GLU A 118 -11.19 21.46 -8.24
CA GLU A 118 -12.06 22.55 -8.70
C GLU A 118 -13.22 22.00 -9.51
N VAL A 119 -14.44 22.41 -9.15
CA VAL A 119 -15.68 22.01 -9.83
C VAL A 119 -16.47 23.22 -10.30
N ASP A 120 -17.11 23.06 -11.45
CA ASP A 120 -18.02 24.07 -11.98
C ASP A 120 -19.39 24.08 -11.27
N GLY A 121 -20.30 24.95 -11.72
CA GLY A 121 -21.65 25.06 -11.17
C GLY A 121 -22.51 23.79 -11.32
N ASN A 122 -22.11 22.87 -12.17
CA ASN A 122 -22.81 21.59 -12.42
C ASN A 122 -22.15 20.41 -11.67
N GLY A 123 -21.10 20.66 -10.88
CA GLY A 123 -20.35 19.60 -10.18
C GLY A 123 -19.29 18.90 -11.04
N ARG A 124 -19.04 19.38 -12.28
CA ARG A 124 -18.01 18.80 -13.13
C ARG A 124 -16.61 19.26 -12.70
N VAL A 125 -15.67 18.33 -12.60
CA VAL A 125 -14.26 18.66 -12.35
C VAL A 125 -13.65 19.37 -13.55
N VAL A 126 -13.08 20.55 -13.32
CA VAL A 126 -12.50 21.41 -14.36
C VAL A 126 -11.01 21.63 -14.19
N ALA A 127 -10.51 21.63 -12.96
CA ALA A 127 -9.10 21.82 -12.68
C ALA A 127 -8.70 21.21 -11.32
N TYR A 128 -7.40 21.16 -11.07
CA TYR A 128 -6.80 20.73 -9.83
C TYR A 128 -5.78 21.75 -9.34
N HIS A 129 -5.73 21.96 -8.04
CA HIS A 129 -4.78 22.84 -7.37
C HIS A 129 -3.70 22.01 -6.67
N ILE A 130 -2.51 22.02 -7.23
CA ILE A 130 -1.38 21.21 -6.75
C ILE A 130 -0.37 22.13 -6.06
N SER A 131 -0.07 21.86 -4.80
CA SER A 131 0.93 22.58 -4.03
C SER A 131 2.35 22.13 -4.39
N ASN A 132 3.31 23.07 -4.33
CA ASN A 132 4.73 22.78 -4.47
C ASN A 132 5.31 22.04 -3.25
N THR A 133 4.68 22.18 -2.08
CA THR A 133 5.11 21.59 -0.80
C THR A 133 3.96 20.86 -0.14
N TYR A 134 4.26 20.00 0.83
CA TYR A 134 3.22 19.39 1.64
C TYR A 134 2.56 20.42 2.57
N PRO A 135 1.25 20.36 2.84
CA PRO A 135 0.53 21.36 3.62
C PRO A 135 1.10 21.62 5.02
N HIS A 136 1.68 20.59 5.64
CA HIS A 136 2.22 20.66 7.01
C HIS A 136 3.75 20.74 7.06
N GLN A 137 4.40 20.88 5.90
CA GLN A 137 5.85 20.96 5.84
C GLN A 137 6.30 22.37 6.19
N ILE A 138 7.11 22.51 7.23
CA ILE A 138 7.79 23.76 7.57
C ILE A 138 8.95 23.93 6.59
N THR A 139 8.81 24.82 5.62
CA THR A 139 9.85 25.15 4.65
C THR A 139 10.12 26.65 4.66
N SER A 140 11.33 27.03 4.25
CA SER A 140 11.69 28.46 4.05
C SER A 140 11.04 29.06 2.79
N GLU A 141 10.57 28.22 1.88
CA GLU A 141 9.91 28.68 0.66
C GLU A 141 8.40 28.86 0.88
N PRO A 142 7.80 29.91 0.32
CA PRO A 142 6.37 30.11 0.41
C PRO A 142 5.64 29.01 -0.35
N GLN A 143 4.57 28.48 0.22
CA GLN A 143 3.68 27.56 -0.44
C GLN A 143 3.03 28.23 -1.63
N LYS A 144 3.10 27.59 -2.79
CA LYS A 144 2.52 28.02 -4.06
C LYS A 144 1.67 26.90 -4.64
N TRP A 145 0.55 27.28 -5.23
CA TRP A 145 -0.34 26.35 -5.91
C TRP A 145 -0.26 26.55 -7.41
N GLN A 146 -0.15 25.46 -8.13
CA GLN A 146 -0.31 25.41 -9.57
C GLN A 146 -1.73 24.92 -9.88
N ARG A 147 -2.53 25.76 -10.56
CA ARG A 147 -3.81 25.34 -11.13
C ARG A 147 -3.52 24.56 -12.41
N VAL A 148 -3.99 23.32 -12.50
CA VAL A 148 -3.84 22.43 -13.65
C VAL A 148 -5.24 22.11 -14.18
N GLU A 149 -5.55 22.52 -15.41
CA GLU A 149 -6.82 22.16 -16.04
C GLU A 149 -6.91 20.66 -16.24
N ALA A 150 -8.07 20.07 -15.94
CA ALA A 150 -8.26 18.61 -16.05
C ALA A 150 -7.99 18.14 -17.49
N TYR A 151 -8.48 18.88 -18.47
CA TYR A 151 -8.34 18.57 -19.90
C TYR A 151 -7.84 19.76 -20.68
N GLY A 152 -7.07 19.50 -21.73
CA GLY A 152 -6.62 20.52 -22.67
C GLY A 152 -7.79 21.09 -23.49
N ALA A 153 -7.98 22.39 -23.46
CA ALA A 153 -9.11 23.06 -24.12
C ALA A 153 -9.21 22.81 -25.64
N LYS A 154 -8.07 22.58 -26.30
CA LYS A 154 -8.02 22.32 -27.75
C LYS A 154 -7.97 20.83 -28.10
N THR A 155 -7.32 20.04 -27.28
CA THR A 155 -7.04 18.62 -27.57
C THR A 155 -8.05 17.67 -26.93
N GLY A 156 -8.71 18.11 -25.85
CA GLY A 156 -9.53 17.22 -25.02
C GLY A 156 -8.72 16.16 -24.25
N LEU A 157 -7.39 16.13 -24.39
CA LEU A 157 -6.52 15.19 -23.71
C LEU A 157 -6.35 15.58 -22.24
N PRO A 158 -6.23 14.61 -21.32
CA PRO A 158 -6.01 14.90 -19.91
C PRO A 158 -4.63 15.55 -19.69
N ASN A 159 -4.59 16.60 -18.87
CA ASN A 159 -3.35 17.21 -18.38
C ASN A 159 -2.93 16.62 -17.02
N ILE A 160 -3.87 16.00 -16.34
CA ILE A 160 -3.71 15.34 -15.06
C ILE A 160 -4.70 14.17 -15.00
N LEU A 161 -4.23 13.04 -14.52
CA LEU A 161 -5.08 11.90 -14.19
C LEU A 161 -5.27 11.90 -12.68
N HIS A 162 -6.52 11.81 -12.25
CA HIS A 162 -6.90 11.61 -10.87
C HIS A 162 -7.39 10.18 -10.70
N ILE A 163 -6.60 9.36 -10.05
CA ILE A 163 -6.85 7.95 -9.85
C ILE A 163 -7.43 7.78 -8.46
N MET A 164 -8.72 7.45 -8.39
CA MET A 164 -9.45 7.20 -7.15
C MET A 164 -10.59 6.22 -7.39
N ASP A 165 -10.92 5.44 -6.39
CA ASP A 165 -12.12 4.62 -6.39
C ASP A 165 -13.26 5.39 -5.71
N SER A 166 -14.35 5.62 -6.44
CA SER A 166 -15.49 6.39 -5.94
C SER A 166 -16.48 5.46 -5.22
N GLU A 167 -16.57 5.56 -3.91
CA GLU A 167 -17.52 4.80 -3.08
C GLU A 167 -18.91 5.45 -3.01
N ARG A 168 -19.00 6.74 -3.34
CA ARG A 168 -20.24 7.55 -3.25
C ARG A 168 -20.39 8.45 -4.45
N PRO A 169 -21.64 8.74 -4.88
CA PRO A 169 -21.90 9.83 -5.83
C PRO A 169 -21.34 11.16 -5.30
N ASP A 170 -20.91 12.04 -6.21
CA ASP A 170 -20.36 13.37 -5.91
C ASP A 170 -19.14 13.37 -4.98
N GLN A 171 -18.39 12.30 -4.95
CA GLN A 171 -17.13 12.17 -4.23
C GLN A 171 -15.98 12.70 -5.10
N TYR A 172 -15.32 13.77 -4.63
CA TYR A 172 -14.22 14.42 -5.35
C TYR A 172 -12.84 14.02 -4.85
N ARG A 173 -12.72 13.31 -3.74
CA ARG A 173 -11.47 12.81 -3.19
C ARG A 173 -11.62 11.36 -2.76
N GLY A 174 -10.57 10.59 -2.95
CA GLY A 174 -10.55 9.17 -2.59
C GLY A 174 -10.52 8.95 -1.08
N VAL A 175 -11.00 7.78 -0.66
CA VAL A 175 -10.87 7.28 0.72
C VAL A 175 -9.77 6.21 0.72
N PRO A 176 -8.81 6.27 1.66
CA PRO A 176 -7.77 5.25 1.74
C PRO A 176 -8.37 3.85 1.88
N TYR A 177 -7.95 2.94 1.01
CA TYR A 177 -8.41 1.55 1.07
C TYR A 177 -8.14 0.89 2.41
N LEU A 178 -7.03 1.28 3.06
CA LEU A 178 -6.66 0.79 4.38
C LEU A 178 -7.41 1.47 5.53
N ALA A 179 -8.23 2.49 5.28
CA ALA A 179 -8.92 3.25 6.34
C ALA A 179 -9.78 2.35 7.24
N GLN A 180 -10.47 1.38 6.66
CA GLN A 180 -11.36 0.45 7.37
C GLN A 180 -10.62 -0.51 8.33
N VAL A 181 -9.31 -0.68 8.19
CA VAL A 181 -8.49 -1.57 9.03
C VAL A 181 -7.58 -0.84 10.01
N ILE A 182 -7.57 0.49 10.00
CA ILE A 182 -6.72 1.31 10.89
C ILE A 182 -7.04 1.00 12.36
N GLU A 183 -8.32 1.00 12.73
CA GLU A 183 -8.72 0.77 14.12
C GLU A 183 -8.42 -0.66 14.60
N PRO A 184 -8.78 -1.73 13.87
CA PRO A 184 -8.37 -3.09 14.21
C PRO A 184 -6.84 -3.25 14.34
N LEU A 185 -6.05 -2.67 13.44
CA LEU A 185 -4.60 -2.72 13.51
C LEU A 185 -4.05 -1.97 14.74
N LEU A 186 -4.65 -0.82 15.08
CA LEU A 186 -4.27 -0.07 16.29
C LEU A 186 -4.59 -0.86 17.57
N GLN A 187 -5.75 -1.53 17.62
CA GLN A 187 -6.11 -2.42 18.73
C GLN A 187 -5.15 -3.60 18.84
N LEU A 188 -4.80 -4.23 17.73
CA LEU A 188 -3.82 -5.31 17.69
C LEU A 188 -2.46 -4.86 18.23
N ARG A 189 -1.98 -3.69 17.78
CA ARG A 189 -0.74 -3.10 18.25
C ARG A 189 -0.76 -2.85 19.75
N ARG A 190 -1.79 -2.19 20.27
CA ARG A 190 -1.92 -1.90 21.71
C ARG A 190 -1.98 -3.17 22.55
N TYR A 191 -2.67 -4.18 22.07
CA TYR A 191 -2.76 -5.47 22.77
C TYR A 191 -1.41 -6.17 22.81
N THR A 192 -0.69 -6.26 21.68
CA THR A 192 0.64 -6.87 21.63
C THR A 192 1.66 -6.11 22.48
N GLU A 193 1.61 -4.77 22.49
CA GLU A 193 2.45 -3.93 23.37
C GLU A 193 2.13 -4.19 24.86
N SER A 194 0.84 -4.32 25.22
CA SER A 194 0.43 -4.62 26.59
C SER A 194 0.86 -5.99 27.06
N GLU A 195 0.74 -7.03 26.22
CA GLU A 195 1.22 -8.39 26.52
C GLU A 195 2.76 -8.41 26.69
N LEU A 196 3.47 -7.70 25.83
CA LEU A 196 4.93 -7.58 25.95
C LEU A 196 5.33 -6.88 27.27
N MET A 197 4.67 -5.78 27.60
CA MET A 197 4.90 -5.05 28.86
C MET A 197 4.56 -5.92 30.07
N ALA A 198 3.43 -6.67 30.01
CA ALA A 198 3.07 -7.58 31.06
C ALA A 198 4.12 -8.69 31.23
N ALA A 199 4.67 -9.25 30.14
CA ALA A 199 5.75 -10.22 30.17
C ALA A 199 7.04 -9.65 30.79
N LEU A 200 7.39 -8.40 30.48
CA LEU A 200 8.51 -7.68 31.07
C LEU A 200 8.32 -7.49 32.58
N VAL A 201 7.18 -6.94 32.99
CA VAL A 201 6.88 -6.70 34.43
C VAL A 201 6.92 -8.02 35.19
N GLN A 202 6.35 -9.09 34.66
CA GLN A 202 6.37 -10.40 35.32
C GLN A 202 7.77 -11.02 35.37
N SER A 203 8.66 -10.68 34.45
CA SER A 203 10.04 -11.13 34.52
C SER A 203 10.83 -10.53 35.70
N PHE A 204 10.38 -9.38 36.21
CA PHE A 204 10.95 -8.74 37.39
C PHE A 204 10.35 -9.22 38.71
N PHE A 205 9.08 -9.67 38.71
CA PHE A 205 8.38 -10.11 39.92
C PHE A 205 8.22 -11.63 39.91
N THR A 206 9.22 -12.32 40.52
CA THR A 206 9.18 -13.79 40.59
C THR A 206 8.54 -14.32 41.87
N ALA A 207 8.42 -13.51 42.91
CA ALA A 207 7.84 -13.96 44.18
C ALA A 207 7.32 -12.77 45.00
N TRP A 208 6.20 -12.96 45.69
CA TRP A 208 5.74 -12.08 46.78
C TRP A 208 5.62 -12.85 48.07
N ILE A 209 5.92 -12.16 49.17
CA ILE A 209 5.83 -12.70 50.50
C ILE A 209 4.46 -12.30 51.04
N GLU A 210 3.63 -13.28 51.38
CA GLU A 210 2.33 -13.10 51.99
C GLU A 210 2.46 -13.41 53.48
N THR A 211 2.08 -12.44 54.34
CA THR A 211 2.14 -12.54 55.80
C THR A 211 0.74 -12.75 56.38
N GLU A 212 0.51 -13.86 57.07
CA GLU A 212 -0.77 -14.14 57.76
C GLU A 212 -0.89 -13.42 59.12
N THR A 213 -0.19 -12.31 59.34
CA THR A 213 -0.22 -11.57 60.61
C THR A 213 -1.33 -10.54 60.58
N ASP A 214 -2.08 -10.46 61.68
CA ASP A 214 -3.19 -9.50 61.94
C ASP A 214 -2.71 -8.06 61.63
N PRO A 215 -3.45 -7.28 60.82
CA PRO A 215 -3.08 -5.92 60.48
C PRO A 215 -3.03 -4.94 61.66
N SER A 216 -3.39 -5.38 62.87
CA SER A 216 -3.22 -4.60 64.12
C SER A 216 -1.83 -4.73 64.74
N GLY A 217 -1.02 -5.69 64.32
CA GLY A 217 0.39 -5.81 64.69
C GLY A 217 1.26 -5.39 63.51
N THR A 218 1.72 -4.16 63.49
CA THR A 218 2.77 -3.75 62.54
C THR A 218 3.99 -4.60 62.77
N PRO A 219 4.41 -5.48 61.83
CA PRO A 219 5.59 -6.32 62.02
C PRO A 219 6.90 -5.54 62.18
N PHE A 220 6.86 -4.24 61.97
CA PHE A 220 8.03 -3.38 61.94
C PHE A 220 8.01 -2.26 63.02
N ASN A 221 7.07 -2.29 64.01
CA ASN A 221 6.99 -1.18 64.96
C ASN A 221 7.46 -1.52 66.35
N GLU A 222 8.19 -2.58 66.56
CA GLU A 222 8.84 -2.86 67.83
C GLU A 222 10.29 -3.41 67.61
N VAL A 223 11.14 -2.69 66.87
CA VAL A 223 12.46 -2.56 67.43
C VAL A 223 12.37 -1.42 68.43
N GLY A 224 11.77 -1.78 69.59
CA GLY A 224 11.71 -0.90 70.74
C GLY A 224 13.12 -0.45 71.07
N THR A 225 13.22 0.83 71.38
CA THR A 225 14.27 1.39 72.21
C THR A 225 14.23 0.71 73.60
N GLY A 226 14.41 -0.60 73.63
CA GLY A 226 14.61 -1.36 74.86
C GLY A 226 16.10 -1.67 74.93
N ASP A 227 16.74 -1.15 75.99
CA ASP A 227 18.09 -1.42 76.41
C ASP A 227 18.56 -2.82 76.04
N ILE A 228 19.29 -2.99 74.95
CA ILE A 228 20.17 -4.15 74.76
C ILE A 228 21.40 -3.84 75.58
N ALA A 229 21.35 -4.22 76.87
CA ALA A 229 22.55 -4.25 77.71
C ALA A 229 23.58 -5.18 77.09
N GLY A 230 24.59 -4.64 76.45
CA GLY A 230 25.71 -5.41 75.94
C GLY A 230 26.30 -4.99 74.60
N VAL A 231 25.81 -3.95 73.96
CA VAL A 231 26.46 -3.40 72.76
C VAL A 231 27.54 -2.40 73.25
N PRO A 232 28.83 -2.62 72.98
CA PRO A 232 29.84 -1.64 73.28
C PRO A 232 29.58 -0.36 72.47
N THR A 233 29.42 0.75 73.19
CA THR A 233 29.44 2.07 72.53
C THR A 233 30.73 2.22 71.78
N ALA A 234 30.68 2.43 70.50
CA ALA A 234 31.80 2.63 69.62
C ALA A 234 32.58 3.82 70.01
N SER A 235 33.92 3.60 70.19
CA SER A 235 34.90 4.62 70.39
C SER A 235 34.95 5.60 69.20
N PRO A 236 35.26 6.87 69.43
CA PRO A 236 35.27 7.88 68.38
C PRO A 236 36.62 7.93 67.62
N ASP A 237 37.10 6.81 67.12
CA ASP A 237 38.30 6.81 66.25
C ASP A 237 37.93 6.04 64.94
N GLY A 238 37.86 6.84 63.90
CA GLY A 238 37.44 6.38 62.60
C GLY A 238 38.33 5.32 61.96
N ALA A 239 37.80 4.23 61.63
CA ALA A 239 38.22 3.41 60.48
C ALA A 239 37.08 2.43 60.15
N GLY A 240 36.52 2.52 58.96
CA GLY A 240 35.73 1.47 58.29
C GLY A 240 34.23 1.52 58.55
N ALA A 241 33.57 2.57 58.14
CA ALA A 241 32.13 2.50 57.87
C ALA A 241 31.97 1.70 56.57
N SER A 242 31.70 0.41 56.65
CA SER A 242 30.99 -0.30 55.62
C SER A 242 29.59 0.30 55.54
N ASN A 243 29.29 1.04 54.47
CA ASN A 243 27.96 1.48 54.16
C ASN A 243 27.12 0.25 53.76
N ILE A 244 26.74 -0.53 54.73
CA ILE A 244 25.61 -1.43 54.60
C ILE A 244 24.43 -0.58 55.04
N SER A 245 23.62 -0.12 54.11
CA SER A 245 22.30 0.38 54.42
C SER A 245 21.48 -0.84 54.83
N ASP A 246 21.49 -1.12 56.12
CA ASP A 246 20.57 -2.09 56.70
C ASP A 246 19.14 -1.50 56.71
N ASP A 247 18.56 -1.32 55.57
CA ASP A 247 17.09 -1.22 55.46
C ASP A 247 16.55 -2.65 55.49
N PRO A 248 15.87 -3.09 56.57
CA PRO A 248 15.36 -4.45 56.70
C PRO A 248 14.30 -4.77 55.65
N ASN A 249 13.91 -3.81 54.81
CA ASN A 249 12.95 -3.98 53.69
C ASN A 249 13.65 -4.06 52.32
N GLU A 250 14.96 -3.98 52.26
CA GLU A 250 15.71 -4.08 51.00
C GLU A 250 16.12 -5.55 50.75
N TYR A 251 15.24 -6.29 50.06
CA TYR A 251 15.59 -7.65 49.62
C TYR A 251 16.26 -7.58 48.24
N GLU A 252 17.55 -7.79 48.22
CA GLU A 252 18.26 -8.02 46.95
C GLU A 252 17.88 -9.40 46.39
N MET A 253 17.05 -9.42 45.37
CA MET A 253 16.74 -10.65 44.63
C MET A 253 17.69 -10.81 43.46
N GLY A 254 18.60 -11.78 43.51
CA GLY A 254 19.45 -12.23 42.42
C GLY A 254 19.19 -13.68 42.03
N PRO A 255 19.67 -14.14 40.88
CA PRO A 255 19.55 -15.54 40.48
C PRO A 255 20.21 -16.45 41.53
N GLY A 256 19.40 -17.30 42.18
CA GLY A 256 19.91 -18.27 43.20
C GLY A 256 19.91 -17.76 44.65
N THR A 257 19.35 -16.60 44.95
CA THR A 257 19.17 -16.11 46.33
C THR A 257 18.14 -16.96 47.06
N VAL A 258 18.51 -17.52 48.20
CA VAL A 258 17.60 -18.20 49.13
C VAL A 258 17.32 -17.24 50.28
N THR A 259 16.07 -16.75 50.31
CA THR A 259 15.63 -15.84 51.38
C THR A 259 15.02 -16.65 52.51
N HIS A 260 15.45 -16.43 53.77
CA HIS A 260 14.80 -17.01 54.92
C HIS A 260 13.54 -16.24 55.28
N LEU A 261 12.43 -16.95 55.36
CA LEU A 261 11.13 -16.37 55.68
C LEU A 261 10.89 -16.41 57.20
N ALA A 262 10.19 -15.39 57.71
CA ALA A 262 9.76 -15.37 59.09
C ALA A 262 8.61 -16.35 59.34
N PRO A 263 8.41 -16.79 60.59
CA PRO A 263 7.27 -17.68 60.93
C PRO A 263 5.95 -16.99 60.58
N GLY A 264 5.12 -17.64 59.71
CA GLY A 264 3.86 -17.11 59.21
C GLY A 264 3.92 -16.49 57.83
N GLU A 265 5.07 -16.36 57.21
CA GLU A 265 5.22 -15.90 55.85
C GLU A 265 5.17 -17.05 54.85
N LYS A 266 4.47 -16.82 53.75
CA LYS A 266 4.41 -17.71 52.58
C LYS A 266 4.91 -17.02 51.37
N VAL A 267 5.78 -17.66 50.60
CA VAL A 267 6.17 -17.15 49.27
C VAL A 267 5.16 -17.64 48.25
N ASN A 268 4.49 -16.72 47.62
CA ASN A 268 3.67 -16.97 46.44
C ASN A 268 4.53 -16.68 45.22
N PHE A 269 4.88 -17.71 44.47
CA PHE A 269 5.48 -17.51 43.14
C PHE A 269 4.37 -17.15 42.18
N GLY A 270 4.42 -15.92 41.67
CA GLY A 270 3.56 -15.53 40.57
C GLY A 270 3.86 -16.42 39.37
N SER A 271 2.96 -17.36 39.08
CA SER A 271 3.08 -18.15 37.86
C SER A 271 2.71 -17.25 36.69
N PRO A 272 3.67 -16.87 35.83
CA PRO A 272 3.36 -16.03 34.68
C PRO A 272 2.54 -16.82 33.68
N ASN A 273 1.25 -16.54 33.58
CA ASN A 273 0.37 -17.08 32.54
C ASN A 273 0.51 -16.22 31.26
N ILE A 274 1.76 -16.00 30.81
CA ILE A 274 2.05 -15.19 29.64
C ILE A 274 2.79 -16.04 28.58
N PRO A 275 2.39 -15.93 27.30
CA PRO A 275 1.25 -15.14 26.84
C PRO A 275 -0.08 -15.66 27.36
N THR A 276 -1.05 -14.76 27.59
CA THR A 276 -2.40 -15.13 28.02
C THR A 276 -2.95 -16.22 27.12
N ALA A 277 -3.63 -17.23 27.65
CA ALA A 277 -4.17 -18.36 26.86
C ALA A 277 -5.06 -17.91 25.67
N GLY A 278 -5.61 -16.69 25.74
CA GLY A 278 -6.39 -16.06 24.68
C GLY A 278 -5.59 -15.27 23.63
N PHE A 279 -4.30 -15.04 23.82
CA PHE A 279 -3.50 -14.18 22.94
C PHE A 279 -3.56 -14.60 21.46
N GLU A 280 -3.24 -15.85 21.19
CA GLU A 280 -3.24 -16.37 19.81
C GLU A 280 -4.64 -16.29 19.18
N THR A 281 -5.69 -16.64 19.93
CA THR A 281 -7.06 -16.61 19.44
C THR A 281 -7.51 -15.18 19.14
N PHE A 282 -7.15 -14.21 19.98
CA PHE A 282 -7.46 -12.80 19.78
C PHE A 282 -6.74 -12.26 18.55
N VAL A 283 -5.43 -12.48 18.42
CA VAL A 283 -4.64 -12.06 17.25
C VAL A 283 -5.21 -12.65 15.96
N LYS A 284 -5.52 -13.95 15.95
CA LYS A 284 -6.15 -14.60 14.80
C LYS A 284 -7.50 -13.98 14.43
N THR A 285 -8.31 -13.62 15.43
CA THR A 285 -9.62 -12.99 15.20
C THR A 285 -9.46 -11.61 14.57
N ILE A 286 -8.56 -10.77 15.10
CA ILE A 286 -8.29 -9.45 14.51
C ILE A 286 -7.72 -9.59 13.09
N CYS A 287 -6.80 -10.52 12.87
CA CYS A 287 -6.26 -10.76 11.52
C CYS A 287 -7.35 -11.22 10.52
N ARG A 288 -8.34 -12.01 10.98
CA ARG A 288 -9.49 -12.39 10.15
C ARG A 288 -10.38 -11.18 9.82
N LEU A 289 -10.64 -10.30 10.79
CA LEU A 289 -11.38 -9.06 10.53
C LEU A 289 -10.65 -8.17 9.52
N VAL A 290 -9.33 -8.00 9.68
CA VAL A 290 -8.50 -7.25 8.72
C VAL A 290 -8.54 -7.90 7.35
N GLY A 291 -8.39 -9.22 7.28
CA GLY A 291 -8.46 -9.96 6.01
C GLY A 291 -9.81 -9.81 5.32
N SER A 292 -10.91 -9.94 6.07
CA SER A 292 -12.27 -9.76 5.55
C SER A 292 -12.50 -8.34 5.00
N ALA A 293 -12.02 -7.32 5.71
CA ALA A 293 -12.14 -5.93 5.28
C ALA A 293 -11.32 -5.62 4.02
N LEU A 294 -10.17 -6.28 3.84
CA LEU A 294 -9.30 -6.11 2.67
C LEU A 294 -9.57 -7.14 1.56
N GLU A 295 -10.61 -7.96 1.69
CA GLU A 295 -10.92 -9.07 0.76
C GLU A 295 -9.71 -10.00 0.57
N LEU A 296 -8.92 -10.19 1.63
CA LEU A 296 -7.78 -11.09 1.67
C LEU A 296 -8.09 -12.28 2.58
N PRO A 297 -8.00 -13.53 2.08
CA PRO A 297 -8.10 -14.70 2.93
C PRO A 297 -7.06 -14.67 4.05
N TYR A 298 -7.46 -15.12 5.23
CA TYR A 298 -6.60 -15.19 6.41
C TYR A 298 -5.26 -15.88 6.13
N ASP A 299 -5.30 -17.03 5.45
CA ASP A 299 -4.11 -17.83 5.11
C ASP A 299 -3.10 -17.05 4.26
N VAL A 300 -3.60 -16.16 3.37
CA VAL A 300 -2.76 -15.28 2.54
C VAL A 300 -2.20 -14.13 3.36
N LEU A 301 -3.02 -13.54 4.24
CA LEU A 301 -2.64 -12.38 5.06
C LEU A 301 -1.47 -12.71 6.00
N ILE A 302 -1.55 -13.85 6.71
CA ILE A 302 -0.53 -14.27 7.66
C ILE A 302 0.51 -15.23 7.09
N LYS A 303 0.33 -15.66 5.82
CA LYS A 303 1.17 -16.64 5.11
C LYS A 303 1.24 -17.99 5.82
N GLU A 304 0.15 -18.41 6.45
CA GLU A 304 0.02 -19.68 7.16
C GLU A 304 -1.06 -20.54 6.49
N PHE A 305 -0.63 -21.59 5.78
CA PHE A 305 -1.49 -22.48 5.01
C PHE A 305 -1.70 -23.79 5.78
N ASN A 306 -2.48 -23.75 6.87
CA ASN A 306 -2.80 -24.91 7.70
C ASN A 306 -4.09 -25.62 7.28
N SER A 307 -4.79 -25.08 6.28
CA SER A 307 -6.03 -25.66 5.76
C SER A 307 -5.76 -26.77 4.73
N SER A 308 -6.79 -27.56 4.40
CA SER A 308 -6.66 -28.58 3.35
C SER A 308 -6.35 -27.90 2.00
N TYR A 309 -5.65 -28.62 1.12
CA TYR A 309 -5.33 -28.17 -0.24
C TYR A 309 -6.53 -27.52 -0.97
N SER A 310 -7.71 -28.17 -0.87
CA SER A 310 -8.92 -27.67 -1.52
C SER A 310 -9.42 -26.34 -0.93
N ALA A 311 -9.32 -26.19 0.40
CA ALA A 311 -9.73 -24.95 1.07
C ALA A 311 -8.78 -23.80 0.76
N SER A 312 -7.46 -24.03 0.82
CA SER A 312 -6.44 -23.03 0.45
C SER A 312 -6.57 -22.60 -1.01
N ARG A 313 -6.86 -23.56 -1.92
CA ARG A 313 -7.10 -23.24 -3.32
C ARG A 313 -8.36 -22.41 -3.51
N GLY A 314 -9.45 -22.72 -2.83
CA GLY A 314 -10.68 -21.93 -2.86
C GLY A 314 -10.45 -20.49 -2.40
N ALA A 315 -9.76 -20.32 -1.28
CA ALA A 315 -9.40 -19.01 -0.75
C ALA A 315 -8.52 -18.20 -1.72
N LEU A 316 -7.53 -18.84 -2.35
CA LEU A 316 -6.68 -18.16 -3.35
C LEU A 316 -7.46 -17.74 -4.60
N LEU A 317 -8.42 -18.57 -5.06
CA LEU A 317 -9.27 -18.21 -6.21
C LEU A 317 -10.14 -16.99 -5.92
N GLU A 318 -10.73 -16.92 -4.73
CA GLU A 318 -11.52 -15.76 -4.28
C GLU A 318 -10.66 -14.49 -4.23
N ALA A 319 -9.48 -14.55 -3.62
CA ALA A 319 -8.55 -13.42 -3.60
C ALA A 319 -8.16 -12.95 -5.01
N TRP A 320 -7.95 -13.89 -5.95
CA TRP A 320 -7.61 -13.53 -7.32
C TRP A 320 -8.74 -12.83 -8.08
N GLU A 321 -9.99 -13.13 -7.79
CA GLU A 321 -11.11 -12.37 -8.39
C GLU A 321 -11.11 -10.91 -7.93
N ALA A 322 -10.88 -10.66 -6.64
CA ALA A 322 -10.72 -9.31 -6.11
C ALA A 322 -9.50 -8.58 -6.73
N PHE A 323 -8.36 -9.27 -6.87
CA PHE A 323 -7.17 -8.68 -7.50
C PHE A 323 -7.38 -8.36 -8.98
N LYS A 324 -8.08 -9.21 -9.74
CA LYS A 324 -8.42 -8.96 -11.14
C LYS A 324 -9.33 -7.74 -11.30
N MET A 325 -10.34 -7.61 -10.45
CA MET A 325 -11.25 -6.48 -10.46
C MET A 325 -10.49 -5.16 -10.24
N ARG A 326 -9.68 -5.08 -9.18
CA ARG A 326 -8.87 -3.89 -8.87
C ARG A 326 -7.83 -3.60 -9.95
N ARG A 327 -7.20 -4.63 -10.51
CA ARG A 327 -6.28 -4.45 -11.64
C ARG A 327 -6.99 -3.88 -12.85
N SER A 328 -8.19 -4.36 -13.20
CA SER A 328 -8.95 -3.84 -14.33
C SER A 328 -9.32 -2.37 -14.12
N TRP A 329 -9.76 -2.01 -12.93
CA TRP A 329 -10.02 -0.63 -12.57
C TRP A 329 -8.75 0.23 -12.73
N PHE A 330 -7.63 -0.16 -12.11
CA PHE A 330 -6.38 0.59 -12.18
C PHE A 330 -5.84 0.73 -13.62
N VAL A 331 -5.97 -0.31 -14.42
CA VAL A 331 -5.61 -0.28 -15.84
C VAL A 331 -6.43 0.77 -16.59
N ASN A 332 -7.75 0.81 -16.37
CA ASN A 332 -8.64 1.75 -17.04
C ASN A 332 -8.38 3.21 -16.62
N ASP A 333 -8.05 3.44 -15.35
CA ASP A 333 -7.89 4.80 -14.83
C ASP A 333 -6.46 5.35 -14.94
N PHE A 334 -5.46 4.47 -15.01
CA PHE A 334 -4.06 4.87 -15.08
C PHE A 334 -3.37 4.44 -16.37
N CYS A 335 -3.31 3.12 -16.65
CA CYS A 335 -2.46 2.61 -17.73
C CYS A 335 -3.00 2.98 -19.12
N GLN A 336 -4.27 2.77 -19.35
CA GLN A 336 -4.92 3.00 -20.64
C GLN A 336 -4.91 4.48 -21.05
N PRO A 337 -5.27 5.46 -20.18
CA PRO A 337 -5.19 6.86 -20.54
C PRO A 337 -3.77 7.35 -20.86
N ILE A 338 -2.77 6.80 -20.15
CA ILE A 338 -1.35 7.12 -20.43
C ILE A 338 -0.93 6.56 -21.79
N TYR A 339 -1.35 5.33 -22.11
CA TYR A 339 -1.08 4.75 -23.43
C TYR A 339 -1.73 5.58 -24.55
N GLU A 340 -2.94 6.07 -24.37
CA GLU A 340 -3.60 6.97 -25.33
C GLU A 340 -2.85 8.29 -25.52
N LEU A 341 -2.32 8.86 -24.42
CA LEU A 341 -1.46 10.06 -24.49
C LEU A 341 -0.16 9.76 -25.26
N PHE A 342 0.45 8.63 -25.01
CA PHE A 342 1.63 8.16 -25.74
C PHE A 342 1.32 7.96 -27.22
N MET A 343 0.24 7.25 -27.55
CA MET A 343 -0.18 6.99 -28.92
C MET A 343 -0.47 8.31 -29.68
N ALA A 344 -1.14 9.26 -29.05
CA ALA A 344 -1.41 10.56 -29.66
C ALA A 344 -0.11 11.28 -30.05
N GLU A 345 0.93 11.19 -29.22
CA GLU A 345 2.22 11.78 -29.50
C GLU A 345 3.00 10.97 -30.57
N ALA A 346 3.01 9.65 -30.46
CA ALA A 346 3.71 8.77 -31.39
C ALA A 346 3.19 8.90 -32.83
N VAL A 347 1.87 8.98 -32.99
CA VAL A 347 1.21 9.21 -34.28
C VAL A 347 1.51 10.62 -34.81
N ALA A 348 1.44 11.65 -33.93
CA ALA A 348 1.76 13.03 -34.31
C ALA A 348 3.21 13.21 -34.78
N LEU A 349 4.14 12.44 -34.19
CA LEU A 349 5.55 12.39 -34.61
C LEU A 349 5.80 11.53 -35.86
N GLY A 350 4.77 10.84 -36.38
CA GLY A 350 4.87 9.95 -37.53
C GLY A 350 5.66 8.65 -37.26
N ARG A 351 5.88 8.29 -35.97
CA ARG A 351 6.60 7.08 -35.60
C ARG A 351 5.71 5.83 -35.68
N ILE A 352 4.41 6.02 -35.43
CA ILE A 352 3.39 4.98 -35.59
C ILE A 352 2.42 5.44 -36.66
N ASN A 353 2.21 4.63 -37.68
CA ASN A 353 1.26 4.93 -38.74
C ASN A 353 -0.15 4.49 -38.31
N ALA A 354 -1.04 5.43 -38.06
CA ALA A 354 -2.40 5.19 -37.65
C ALA A 354 -3.37 6.15 -38.42
N PRO A 355 -3.75 5.79 -39.66
CA PRO A 355 -4.63 6.64 -40.47
C PRO A 355 -5.95 6.92 -39.79
N GLY A 356 -6.39 8.18 -39.82
CA GLY A 356 -7.66 8.60 -39.19
C GLY A 356 -7.59 8.84 -37.69
N PHE A 357 -6.47 8.60 -37.01
CA PHE A 357 -6.32 8.70 -35.56
C PHE A 357 -6.76 10.06 -34.97
N HIS A 358 -6.44 11.15 -35.62
CA HIS A 358 -6.78 12.52 -35.15
C HIS A 358 -8.09 13.06 -35.70
N THR A 359 -8.73 12.36 -36.65
CA THR A 359 -9.92 12.84 -37.34
C THR A 359 -11.19 12.08 -36.99
N ASP A 360 -11.07 10.80 -36.64
CA ASP A 360 -12.18 9.92 -36.31
C ASP A 360 -12.02 9.29 -34.92
N PRO A 361 -12.90 9.60 -33.98
CA PRO A 361 -12.85 9.01 -32.62
C PRO A 361 -12.92 7.49 -32.58
N LEU A 362 -13.69 6.85 -33.50
CA LEU A 362 -13.79 5.38 -33.55
C LEU A 362 -12.49 4.73 -34.05
N LEU A 363 -11.83 5.35 -35.05
CA LEU A 363 -10.53 4.89 -35.50
C LEU A 363 -9.48 5.08 -34.41
N ARG A 364 -9.53 6.22 -33.71
CA ARG A 364 -8.65 6.47 -32.57
C ARG A 364 -8.78 5.39 -31.50
N GLU A 365 -10.00 5.10 -31.08
CA GLU A 365 -10.29 4.05 -30.09
C GLU A 365 -9.78 2.69 -30.54
N ALA A 366 -10.00 2.34 -31.81
CA ALA A 366 -9.52 1.09 -32.40
C ALA A 366 -7.99 0.99 -32.42
N TRP A 367 -7.26 2.09 -32.68
CA TRP A 367 -5.80 2.15 -32.64
C TRP A 367 -5.24 2.16 -31.21
N CYS A 368 -6.00 2.66 -30.24
CA CYS A 368 -5.61 2.69 -28.84
C CYS A 368 -5.95 1.40 -28.08
N GLY A 369 -6.64 0.45 -28.72
CA GLY A 369 -6.99 -0.82 -28.09
C GLY A 369 -5.74 -1.57 -27.63
N ALA A 370 -5.57 -1.69 -26.31
CA ALA A 370 -4.43 -2.39 -25.73
C ALA A 370 -4.92 -3.42 -24.69
N ARG A 371 -4.17 -4.50 -24.56
CA ARG A 371 -4.39 -5.48 -23.50
C ARG A 371 -3.26 -5.41 -22.48
N TRP A 372 -3.64 -5.22 -21.24
CA TRP A 372 -2.70 -5.12 -20.14
C TRP A 372 -2.62 -6.46 -19.41
N ILE A 373 -1.48 -7.13 -19.54
CA ILE A 373 -1.22 -8.43 -18.92
C ILE A 373 -0.45 -8.17 -17.62
N GLY A 374 -0.96 -8.67 -16.52
CA GLY A 374 -0.31 -8.59 -15.22
C GLY A 374 0.10 -9.97 -14.70
N PRO A 375 0.67 -10.05 -13.50
CA PRO A 375 0.98 -11.31 -12.86
C PRO A 375 -0.21 -12.27 -12.89
N VAL A 376 0.06 -13.55 -13.09
CA VAL A 376 -0.92 -14.62 -13.10
C VAL A 376 -0.86 -15.41 -11.80
N GLN A 377 -1.94 -16.10 -11.48
CA GLN A 377 -1.95 -17.04 -10.38
C GLN A 377 -0.99 -18.19 -10.72
N GLY A 378 -0.02 -18.45 -9.85
CA GLY A 378 0.85 -19.61 -10.02
C GLY A 378 0.08 -20.92 -10.02
N SER A 379 0.59 -21.93 -10.73
CA SER A 379 -0.01 -23.27 -10.76
C SER A 379 0.34 -24.02 -9.49
N LEU A 380 -0.68 -24.60 -8.83
CA LEU A 380 -0.51 -25.50 -7.67
C LEU A 380 -0.35 -26.96 -8.10
N ASP A 381 -1.01 -27.38 -9.18
CA ASP A 381 -0.90 -28.72 -9.77
C ASP A 381 -0.82 -28.56 -11.30
N PRO A 382 0.39 -28.33 -11.85
CA PRO A 382 0.57 -28.03 -13.28
C PRO A 382 -0.01 -29.09 -14.22
N LYS A 383 0.02 -30.36 -13.82
CA LYS A 383 -0.51 -31.45 -14.63
C LYS A 383 -2.03 -31.38 -14.80
N LYS A 384 -2.75 -31.29 -13.69
CA LYS A 384 -4.22 -31.21 -13.73
C LYS A 384 -4.71 -29.93 -14.38
N GLU A 385 -4.02 -28.84 -14.16
CA GLU A 385 -4.37 -27.54 -14.75
C GLU A 385 -4.13 -27.55 -16.27
N ALA A 386 -3.04 -28.15 -16.75
CA ALA A 386 -2.79 -28.31 -18.16
C ALA A 386 -3.80 -29.26 -18.84
N GLU A 387 -4.16 -30.37 -18.19
CA GLU A 387 -5.21 -31.28 -18.70
C GLU A 387 -6.58 -30.59 -18.77
N ALA A 388 -6.96 -29.81 -17.77
CA ALA A 388 -8.19 -29.01 -17.77
C ALA A 388 -8.17 -27.95 -18.86
N ALA A 389 -7.05 -27.25 -19.04
CA ALA A 389 -6.88 -26.25 -20.09
C ALA A 389 -7.01 -26.89 -21.49
N LEU A 390 -6.40 -28.04 -21.71
CA LEU A 390 -6.54 -28.80 -22.98
C LEU A 390 -7.99 -29.20 -23.26
N MET A 391 -8.74 -29.61 -22.24
CA MET A 391 -10.16 -29.93 -22.39
C MET A 391 -11.01 -28.71 -22.78
N LEU A 392 -10.71 -27.56 -22.18
CA LEU A 392 -11.41 -26.30 -22.46
C LEU A 392 -11.13 -25.78 -23.89
N THR A 393 -9.87 -25.88 -24.33
CA THR A 393 -9.50 -25.46 -25.69
C THR A 393 -10.04 -26.40 -26.76
N ASN A 394 -10.00 -27.70 -26.54
CA ASN A 394 -10.56 -28.70 -27.47
C ASN A 394 -12.06 -28.55 -27.67
N ARG A 395 -12.77 -28.01 -26.68
CA ARG A 395 -14.22 -27.76 -26.74
C ARG A 395 -14.57 -26.33 -27.17
N ALA A 396 -13.56 -25.53 -27.56
CA ALA A 396 -13.73 -24.12 -27.93
C ALA A 396 -14.39 -23.25 -26.84
N ILE A 397 -14.31 -23.66 -25.58
CA ILE A 397 -14.77 -22.86 -24.43
C ILE A 397 -13.77 -21.72 -24.14
N LYS A 398 -12.47 -22.01 -24.29
CA LYS A 398 -11.38 -21.03 -24.25
C LYS A 398 -10.49 -21.17 -25.47
N THR A 399 -9.84 -20.06 -25.85
CA THR A 399 -8.81 -20.09 -26.91
C THR A 399 -7.45 -20.40 -26.28
N ASN A 400 -6.50 -20.90 -27.10
CA ASN A 400 -5.12 -21.11 -26.66
C ASN A 400 -4.49 -19.81 -26.15
N ASP A 401 -4.77 -18.69 -26.80
CA ASP A 401 -4.34 -17.36 -26.38
C ASP A 401 -4.86 -16.97 -24.99
N GLN A 402 -6.15 -17.25 -24.68
CA GLN A 402 -6.70 -17.03 -23.35
C GLN A 402 -6.03 -17.90 -22.29
N VAL A 403 -5.83 -19.19 -22.59
CA VAL A 403 -5.17 -20.12 -21.68
C VAL A 403 -3.71 -19.74 -21.43
N THR A 404 -2.96 -19.39 -22.46
CA THR A 404 -1.56 -18.94 -22.32
C THR A 404 -1.47 -17.72 -21.41
N ARG A 405 -2.34 -16.74 -21.60
CA ARG A 405 -2.35 -15.56 -20.71
C ARG A 405 -2.73 -15.85 -19.27
N GLU A 406 -3.71 -16.74 -19.05
CA GLU A 406 -4.15 -17.09 -17.70
C GLU A 406 -3.11 -17.94 -16.94
N MET A 407 -2.37 -18.81 -17.62
CA MET A 407 -1.44 -19.74 -17.01
C MET A 407 -0.01 -19.21 -16.89
N SER A 408 0.46 -18.51 -17.93
CA SER A 408 1.86 -18.04 -17.98
C SER A 408 2.02 -16.53 -18.05
N GLY A 409 0.94 -15.79 -18.37
CA GLY A 409 1.03 -14.35 -18.66
C GLY A 409 1.72 -14.03 -19.97
N GLY A 410 2.02 -15.03 -20.80
CA GLY A 410 2.68 -14.88 -22.08
C GLY A 410 1.70 -14.62 -23.23
N ASP A 411 2.26 -14.44 -24.43
CA ASP A 411 1.53 -14.36 -25.68
C ASP A 411 1.61 -15.69 -26.42
N TRP A 412 0.45 -16.20 -26.85
CA TRP A 412 0.37 -17.50 -27.54
C TRP A 412 1.03 -17.45 -28.91
N GLU A 413 0.89 -16.36 -29.67
CA GLU A 413 1.49 -16.22 -30.99
C GLU A 413 3.02 -16.14 -30.92
N GLU A 414 3.56 -15.38 -29.95
CA GLU A 414 5.01 -15.35 -29.68
C GLU A 414 5.54 -16.75 -29.33
N ASN A 415 4.81 -17.50 -28.50
CA ASN A 415 5.17 -18.87 -28.15
C ASN A 415 5.19 -19.79 -29.37
N VAL A 416 4.21 -19.68 -30.27
CA VAL A 416 4.15 -20.47 -31.50
C VAL A 416 5.30 -20.12 -32.44
N ASP A 417 5.58 -18.82 -32.63
CA ASP A 417 6.71 -18.36 -33.47
C ASP A 417 8.05 -18.84 -32.87
N GLN A 418 8.18 -18.85 -31.55
CA GLN A 418 9.39 -19.35 -30.88
C GLN A 418 9.52 -20.87 -31.00
N LEU A 419 8.45 -21.63 -30.84
CA LEU A 419 8.45 -23.09 -31.03
C LEU A 419 8.80 -23.47 -32.48
N ALA A 420 8.32 -22.71 -33.47
CA ALA A 420 8.68 -22.93 -34.86
C ALA A 420 10.18 -22.80 -35.06
N ARG A 421 10.83 -21.75 -34.54
CA ARG A 421 12.28 -21.55 -34.58
C ARG A 421 13.05 -22.66 -33.87
N GLU A 422 12.59 -23.10 -32.71
CA GLU A 422 13.19 -24.20 -31.93
C GLU A 422 13.14 -25.51 -32.71
N ASN A 423 11.99 -25.81 -33.33
CA ASN A 423 11.84 -27.02 -34.16
C ASN A 423 12.77 -26.99 -35.40
N GLU A 424 12.92 -25.84 -36.06
CA GLU A 424 13.87 -25.65 -37.15
C GLU A 424 15.34 -25.91 -36.69
N LEU A 425 15.71 -25.38 -35.53
CA LEU A 425 17.04 -25.59 -34.94
C LEU A 425 17.26 -27.06 -34.57
N LEU A 426 16.27 -27.73 -33.96
CA LEU A 426 16.35 -29.14 -33.63
C LEU A 426 16.46 -30.02 -34.88
N ALA A 427 15.70 -29.71 -35.94
CA ALA A 427 15.78 -30.40 -37.23
C ALA A 427 17.13 -30.21 -37.94
N ALA A 428 17.83 -29.09 -37.68
CA ALA A 428 19.17 -28.84 -38.22
C ALA A 428 20.29 -29.57 -37.49
N ILE A 429 20.04 -30.05 -36.26
CA ILE A 429 21.02 -30.73 -35.41
C ILE A 429 20.91 -32.29 -35.54
N GLY A 430 19.71 -32.79 -35.82
CA GLY A 430 19.43 -34.22 -35.84
C GLY A 430 18.88 -34.75 -37.07
#